data_9b702933bcee314bd9209747d1289697
#
_entry.id   9b702933bcee314bd9209747d1289697
#
_cell.length_a   1.000
_cell.length_b   1.000
_cell.length_c   1.000
_cell.angle_alpha   90.00
_cell.angle_beta   90.00
_cell.angle_gamma   90.00
#
_symmetry.space_group_name_H-M   'P 1'
#
loop_
_entity.id
_entity.type
_entity.pdbx_description
1 polymer ?
#
loop_
_entity_poly.entity_id
_entity_poly.type
_entity_poly.pdbx_seq_one_letter_code
_entity_poly.pdbx_strand_id
1 'polypeptide(L)'
;MSYVDEIYPSDTSGFYSYFAHQDGKSYLLARVTYTNIGTEYALPGYVTEASFEIAGNKYSGKIEINAGPRFGSNYHVEAKDTATVAIYCLVPDSVKDSGETKLTWSIPTDQQYMKTYYQLTFPHDDFVITM
;
A
#
# COMPACT_ATOMS: atom_id res chain seq x y z
N MET A 1 1.12 -10.57 0.68
CA MET A 1 1.01 -10.02 -0.70
C MET A 1 0.32 -11.06 -1.56
N SER A 2 -0.72 -10.67 -2.28
CA SER A 2 -1.51 -11.61 -3.07
C SER A 2 -2.10 -10.93 -4.30
N TYR A 3 -2.41 -11.73 -5.32
CA TYR A 3 -3.19 -11.28 -6.48
C TYR A 3 -4.66 -11.39 -6.16
N VAL A 4 -5.41 -10.34 -6.44
CA VAL A 4 -6.85 -10.28 -6.21
C VAL A 4 -7.54 -9.61 -7.40
N ASP A 5 -8.82 -9.91 -7.59
CA ASP A 5 -9.62 -9.30 -8.65
C ASP A 5 -10.15 -7.93 -8.24
N GLU A 6 -10.44 -7.75 -6.96
CA GLU A 6 -11.04 -6.55 -6.41
C GLU A 6 -10.42 -6.22 -5.06
N ILE A 7 -10.39 -4.93 -4.72
CA ILE A 7 -9.87 -4.49 -3.42
C ILE A 7 -10.99 -3.79 -2.67
N TYR A 8 -11.37 -4.36 -1.52
CA TYR A 8 -12.44 -3.85 -0.68
C TYR A 8 -11.89 -3.13 0.55
N PRO A 9 -12.60 -2.09 1.04
CA PRO A 9 -12.26 -1.45 2.30
C PRO A 9 -12.58 -2.39 3.48
N SER A 10 -12.15 -2.00 4.69
CA SER A 10 -12.39 -2.76 5.89
C SER A 10 -13.87 -2.77 6.32
N ASP A 11 -14.64 -1.73 5.96
CA ASP A 11 -16.05 -1.61 6.31
C ASP A 11 -16.90 -1.59 5.05
N THR A 12 -17.64 -2.68 4.81
CA THR A 12 -18.55 -2.85 3.69
C THR A 12 -20.01 -2.97 4.14
N SER A 13 -20.30 -2.62 5.39
CA SER A 13 -21.62 -2.76 5.98
C SER A 13 -22.65 -1.78 5.43
N GLY A 14 -22.21 -0.63 4.90
CA GLY A 14 -23.07 0.38 4.28
C GLY A 14 -22.55 0.75 2.90
N PHE A 15 -22.64 2.02 2.55
CA PHE A 15 -22.00 2.51 1.31
C PHE A 15 -20.50 2.49 1.47
N TYR A 16 -19.79 1.98 0.47
CA TYR A 16 -18.33 1.91 0.49
C TYR A 16 -17.75 2.11 -0.92
N SER A 17 -16.49 2.50 -0.98
CA SER A 17 -15.71 2.54 -2.21
C SER A 17 -14.80 1.32 -2.30
N TYR A 18 -14.57 0.83 -3.53
CA TYR A 18 -13.69 -0.31 -3.76
C TYR A 18 -13.06 -0.20 -5.15
N PHE A 19 -12.01 -0.96 -5.36
CA PHE A 19 -11.36 -1.05 -6.67
C PHE A 19 -11.91 -2.26 -7.40
N ALA A 20 -12.66 -1.99 -8.46
CA ALA A 20 -13.39 -3.01 -9.20
C ALA A 20 -12.48 -3.83 -10.10
N HIS A 21 -12.91 -5.04 -10.41
CA HIS A 21 -12.27 -5.90 -11.39
C HIS A 21 -12.15 -5.21 -12.75
N GLN A 22 -11.00 -5.38 -13.40
CA GLN A 22 -10.77 -4.94 -14.78
C GLN A 22 -10.43 -6.15 -15.64
N ASP A 23 -11.13 -6.30 -16.75
CA ASP A 23 -10.97 -7.45 -17.64
C ASP A 23 -9.53 -7.61 -18.12
N GLY A 24 -9.02 -8.83 -18.02
CA GLY A 24 -7.65 -9.16 -18.43
C GLY A 24 -6.56 -8.69 -17.49
N LYS A 25 -6.93 -8.15 -16.31
CA LYS A 25 -5.99 -7.60 -15.34
C LYS A 25 -6.28 -8.11 -13.93
N SER A 26 -5.26 -8.04 -13.09
CA SER A 26 -5.34 -8.39 -11.67
C SER A 26 -4.60 -7.35 -10.84
N TYR A 27 -5.03 -7.18 -9.61
CA TYR A 27 -4.31 -6.35 -8.63
C TYR A 27 -3.33 -7.22 -7.86
N LEU A 28 -2.09 -6.76 -7.75
CA LEU A 28 -1.16 -7.28 -6.74
C LEU A 28 -1.30 -6.37 -5.52
N LEU A 29 -1.73 -6.93 -4.41
CA LEU A 29 -2.11 -6.18 -3.20
C LEU A 29 -1.27 -6.59 -2.00
N ALA A 30 -0.76 -5.60 -1.28
CA ALA A 30 -0.20 -5.75 0.05
C ALA A 30 -0.99 -4.84 1.01
N ARG A 31 -1.39 -5.38 2.16
CA ARG A 31 -1.98 -4.58 3.24
C ARG A 31 -0.98 -4.50 4.38
N VAL A 32 -0.75 -3.28 4.85
CA VAL A 32 0.21 -3.03 5.91
C VAL A 32 -0.45 -2.20 7.01
N THR A 33 0.07 -2.34 8.21
CA THR A 33 -0.29 -1.50 9.34
C THR A 33 0.73 -0.39 9.45
N TYR A 34 0.27 0.83 9.44
CA TYR A 34 1.08 2.04 9.58
C TYR A 34 0.80 2.66 10.94
N THR A 35 1.84 2.86 11.74
CA THR A 35 1.75 3.54 13.03
C THR A 35 2.56 4.82 12.96
N ASN A 36 1.91 5.94 13.25
CA ASN A 36 2.58 7.24 13.34
C ASN A 36 3.18 7.38 14.74
N ILE A 37 4.48 7.22 14.86
CA ILE A 37 5.19 7.35 16.14
C ILE A 37 5.70 8.76 16.42
N GLY A 38 5.38 9.72 15.55
CA GLY A 38 5.74 11.13 15.70
C GLY A 38 4.80 11.88 16.63
N THR A 39 4.98 13.20 16.66
CA THR A 39 4.18 14.13 17.49
C THR A 39 3.19 14.93 16.69
N GLU A 40 3.21 14.82 15.36
CA GLU A 40 2.31 15.50 14.44
C GLU A 40 1.66 14.49 13.50
N TYR A 41 0.59 14.89 12.81
CA TYR A 41 -0.03 14.01 11.82
C TYR A 41 0.94 13.70 10.66
N ALA A 42 0.72 12.59 10.00
CA ALA A 42 1.50 12.16 8.84
C ALA A 42 0.58 11.92 7.64
N LEU A 43 1.14 12.08 6.45
CA LEU A 43 0.45 11.86 5.17
C LEU A 43 1.22 10.78 4.38
N PRO A 44 1.06 9.48 4.74
CA PRO A 44 1.86 8.41 4.12
C PRO A 44 1.75 8.36 2.59
N GLY A 45 0.57 8.67 2.05
CA GLY A 45 0.34 8.66 0.61
C GLY A 45 1.09 9.74 -0.15
N TYR A 46 1.53 10.81 0.52
CA TYR A 46 2.25 11.92 -0.12
C TYR A 46 3.76 11.84 0.03
N VAL A 47 4.24 11.26 1.14
CA VAL A 47 5.66 11.32 1.49
C VAL A 47 6.41 10.02 1.25
N THR A 48 5.72 8.99 0.77
CA THR A 48 6.31 7.69 0.50
C THR A 48 6.03 7.24 -0.93
N GLU A 49 6.86 6.34 -1.42
CA GLU A 49 6.71 5.73 -2.73
C GLU A 49 6.74 4.21 -2.59
N ALA A 50 6.00 3.53 -3.45
CA ALA A 50 6.00 2.08 -3.49
C ALA A 50 6.23 1.59 -4.90
N SER A 51 6.93 0.47 -5.03
CA SER A 51 7.07 -0.23 -6.30
C SER A 51 7.04 -1.73 -6.06
N PHE A 52 6.47 -2.43 -7.04
CA PHE A 52 6.50 -3.88 -7.09
C PHE A 52 7.47 -4.31 -8.18
N GLU A 53 8.22 -5.37 -7.89
CA GLU A 53 9.02 -6.04 -8.91
C GLU A 53 8.46 -7.44 -9.09
N ILE A 54 8.07 -7.78 -10.31
CA ILE A 54 7.47 -9.06 -10.66
C ILE A 54 8.30 -9.66 -11.78
N ALA A 55 8.92 -10.82 -11.52
CA ALA A 55 9.79 -11.50 -12.47
C ALA A 55 10.85 -10.55 -13.06
N GLY A 56 11.40 -9.66 -12.25
CA GLY A 56 12.42 -8.69 -12.66
C GLY A 56 11.91 -7.40 -13.29
N ASN A 57 10.60 -7.27 -13.53
CA ASN A 57 10.01 -6.06 -14.09
C ASN A 57 9.38 -5.20 -12.99
N LYS A 58 9.57 -3.89 -13.09
CA LYS A 58 9.12 -2.93 -12.07
C LYS A 58 7.78 -2.31 -12.43
N TYR A 59 6.89 -2.24 -11.44
CA TYR A 59 5.57 -1.61 -11.54
C TYR A 59 5.41 -0.62 -10.41
N SER A 60 4.90 0.58 -10.71
CA SER A 60 4.61 1.58 -9.69
C SER A 60 3.47 1.10 -8.80
N GLY A 61 3.66 1.22 -7.49
CA GLY A 61 2.62 0.94 -6.51
C GLY A 61 1.81 2.17 -6.18
N LYS A 62 0.53 1.98 -5.92
CA LYS A 62 -0.37 2.98 -5.36
C LYS A 62 -0.47 2.77 -3.87
N ILE A 63 -0.53 3.86 -3.11
CA ILE A 63 -0.62 3.84 -1.65
C ILE A 63 -1.92 4.51 -1.25
N GLU A 64 -2.83 3.76 -0.65
CA GLU A 64 -4.14 4.25 -0.24
C GLU A 64 -4.39 3.92 1.22
N ILE A 65 -4.77 4.93 2.01
CA ILE A 65 -5.18 4.72 3.41
C ILE A 65 -6.61 4.20 3.40
N ASN A 66 -6.86 3.13 4.16
CA ASN A 66 -8.20 2.62 4.36
C ASN A 66 -8.81 3.27 5.61
N ALA A 67 -9.75 4.16 5.39
CA ALA A 67 -10.51 4.83 6.46
C ALA A 67 -11.94 4.29 6.45
N GLY A 68 -12.19 3.20 7.19
CA GLY A 68 -13.51 2.55 7.25
C GLY A 68 -13.99 2.09 5.88
N PRO A 69 -15.06 2.70 5.33
CA PRO A 69 -15.61 2.31 4.03
C PRO A 69 -14.91 2.94 2.84
N ARG A 70 -13.84 3.71 3.04
CA ARG A 70 -13.22 4.49 1.97
C ARG A 70 -11.72 4.30 1.90
N PHE A 71 -11.19 4.56 0.70
CA PHE A 71 -9.76 4.67 0.44
C PHE A 71 -9.41 6.11 0.07
N GLY A 72 -8.20 6.55 0.42
CA GLY A 72 -7.69 7.84 0.00
C GLY A 72 -6.19 7.95 0.19
N SER A 73 -5.50 8.56 -0.79
CA SER A 73 -4.06 8.82 -0.70
C SER A 73 -3.75 10.08 0.11
N ASN A 74 -4.73 10.94 0.29
CA ASN A 74 -4.60 12.23 1.00
C ASN A 74 -5.10 12.18 2.45
N TYR A 75 -5.45 11.02 2.96
CA TYR A 75 -5.84 10.88 4.36
C TYR A 75 -4.61 10.99 5.25
N HIS A 76 -4.75 11.70 6.36
CA HIS A 76 -3.68 11.79 7.34
C HIS A 76 -3.89 10.80 8.48
N VAL A 77 -2.79 10.46 9.14
CA VAL A 77 -2.79 9.61 10.33
C VAL A 77 -2.32 10.47 11.49
N GLU A 78 -3.17 10.63 12.50
CA GLU A 78 -2.86 11.45 13.66
C GLU A 78 -1.66 10.88 14.44
N ALA A 79 -0.99 11.75 15.20
CA ALA A 79 0.12 11.34 16.03
C ALA A 79 -0.29 10.19 16.97
N LYS A 80 0.54 9.15 17.01
CA LYS A 80 0.35 7.93 17.83
C LYS A 80 -0.78 7.01 17.37
N ASP A 81 -1.47 7.36 16.28
CA ASP A 81 -2.52 6.53 15.71
C ASP A 81 -1.97 5.50 14.72
N THR A 82 -2.80 4.51 14.46
CA THR A 82 -2.54 3.42 13.54
C THR A 82 -3.58 3.42 12.42
N ALA A 83 -3.13 3.13 11.21
CA ALA A 83 -4.01 3.00 10.05
C ALA A 83 -3.65 1.76 9.23
N THR A 84 -4.62 1.23 8.51
CA THR A 84 -4.39 0.20 7.50
C THR A 84 -4.14 0.87 6.16
N VAL A 85 -3.09 0.43 5.46
CA VAL A 85 -2.70 0.96 4.17
C VAL A 85 -2.77 -0.15 3.14
N ALA A 86 -3.44 0.11 2.02
CA ALA A 86 -3.42 -0.78 0.87
C ALA A 86 -2.35 -0.28 -0.11
N ILE A 87 -1.44 -1.16 -0.49
CA ILE A 87 -0.42 -0.88 -1.51
C ILE A 87 -0.69 -1.85 -2.66
N TYR A 88 -0.90 -1.32 -3.85
CA TYR A 88 -1.30 -2.17 -4.97
C TYR A 88 -0.77 -1.67 -6.30
N CYS A 89 -0.69 -2.58 -7.27
CA CYS A 89 -0.53 -2.26 -8.69
C CYS A 89 -1.45 -3.12 -9.52
N LEU A 90 -1.83 -2.61 -10.69
CA LEU A 90 -2.68 -3.33 -11.64
C LEU A 90 -1.78 -3.87 -12.75
N VAL A 91 -1.84 -5.18 -12.99
CA VAL A 91 -1.00 -5.84 -13.99
C VAL A 91 -1.84 -6.71 -14.92
N PRO A 92 -1.38 -6.94 -16.17
CA PRO A 92 -2.02 -7.92 -17.04
C PRO A 92 -2.02 -9.31 -16.41
N ASP A 93 -3.05 -10.10 -16.66
CA ASP A 93 -3.14 -11.47 -16.13
C ASP A 93 -1.96 -12.36 -16.56
N SER A 94 -1.36 -12.05 -17.71
CA SER A 94 -0.16 -12.76 -18.18
C SER A 94 1.06 -12.56 -17.28
N VAL A 95 1.08 -11.52 -16.47
CA VAL A 95 2.15 -11.21 -15.52
C VAL A 95 1.91 -11.87 -14.16
N LYS A 96 0.65 -12.14 -13.84
CA LYS A 96 0.25 -12.77 -12.60
C LYS A 96 0.98 -14.12 -12.43
N ASP A 97 1.59 -14.28 -11.24
CA ASP A 97 2.35 -15.50 -10.91
C ASP A 97 3.50 -15.85 -11.89
N SER A 98 3.99 -14.87 -12.65
CA SER A 98 5.04 -15.11 -13.65
C SER A 98 6.43 -15.29 -13.05
N GLY A 99 6.61 -14.96 -11.77
CA GLY A 99 7.90 -15.11 -11.09
C GLY A 99 7.86 -14.52 -9.69
N GLU A 100 9.06 -14.35 -9.13
CA GLU A 100 9.23 -13.80 -7.80
C GLU A 100 8.72 -12.36 -7.72
N THR A 101 8.05 -12.03 -6.62
CA THR A 101 7.53 -10.68 -6.37
C THR A 101 8.21 -10.04 -5.17
N LYS A 102 8.51 -8.75 -5.30
CA LYS A 102 9.09 -7.94 -4.23
C LYS A 102 8.32 -6.63 -4.13
N LEU A 103 8.10 -6.17 -2.91
CA LEU A 103 7.55 -4.85 -2.63
C LEU A 103 8.65 -3.98 -2.02
N THR A 104 8.84 -2.80 -2.60
CA THR A 104 9.70 -1.76 -2.02
C THR A 104 8.83 -0.57 -1.65
N TRP A 105 8.83 -0.22 -0.38
CA TRP A 105 8.24 1.02 0.13
C TRP A 105 9.38 1.88 0.63
N SER A 106 9.54 3.05 0.05
CA SER A 106 10.65 3.95 0.36
C SER A 106 10.16 5.37 0.61
N ILE A 107 10.99 6.10 1.35
CA ILE A 107 10.84 7.55 1.48
C ILE A 107 11.78 8.17 0.46
N PRO A 108 11.29 9.03 -0.47
CA PRO A 108 12.14 9.74 -1.40
C PRO A 108 13.25 10.52 -0.68
N THR A 109 14.37 10.73 -1.35
CA THR A 109 15.56 11.36 -0.75
C THR A 109 15.27 12.70 -0.10
N ASP A 110 14.40 13.51 -0.71
CA ASP A 110 13.98 14.80 -0.18
C ASP A 110 13.06 14.70 1.05
N GLN A 111 12.57 13.49 1.36
CA GLN A 111 11.68 13.23 2.49
C GLN A 111 12.32 12.34 3.56
N GLN A 112 13.65 12.18 3.56
CA GLN A 112 14.34 11.26 4.47
C GLN A 112 14.13 11.60 5.95
N TYR A 113 13.85 12.85 6.29
CA TYR A 113 13.55 13.26 7.67
C TYR A 113 12.30 12.57 8.24
N MET A 114 11.42 12.04 7.39
CA MET A 114 10.20 11.36 7.82
C MET A 114 10.43 9.94 8.37
N LYS A 115 11.63 9.37 8.17
CA LYS A 115 11.93 7.99 8.58
C LYS A 115 11.71 7.70 10.07
N THR A 116 11.82 8.73 10.91
CA THR A 116 11.67 8.58 12.36
C THR A 116 10.23 8.73 12.84
N TYR A 117 9.30 9.04 11.96
CA TYR A 117 7.93 9.38 12.34
C TYR A 117 6.92 8.25 12.17
N TYR A 118 7.33 7.10 11.65
CA TYR A 118 6.38 6.00 11.50
C TYR A 118 7.04 4.63 11.66
N GLN A 119 6.20 3.67 11.98
CA GLN A 119 6.54 2.27 12.06
C GLN A 119 5.59 1.48 11.15
N LEU A 120 6.15 0.55 10.40
CA LEU A 120 5.38 -0.33 9.50
C LEU A 120 5.38 -1.74 10.06
N THR A 121 4.22 -2.39 9.98
CA THR A 121 4.07 -3.80 10.33
C THR A 121 3.47 -4.54 9.16
N PHE A 122 4.16 -5.59 8.73
CA PHE A 122 3.74 -6.44 7.62
C PHE A 122 3.29 -7.79 8.15
N PRO A 123 2.22 -8.34 7.58
CA PRO A 123 1.70 -9.63 8.03
C PRO A 123 2.54 -10.84 7.61
N HIS A 124 3.47 -10.69 6.65
CA HIS A 124 4.27 -11.77 6.09
C HIS A 124 5.73 -11.37 5.95
N ASP A 125 6.63 -12.37 5.98
CA ASP A 125 8.07 -12.17 5.87
C ASP A 125 8.59 -12.14 4.43
N ASP A 126 7.71 -12.30 3.44
CA ASP A 126 8.07 -12.33 2.01
C ASP A 126 8.18 -10.95 1.37
N PHE A 127 8.21 -9.91 2.18
CA PHE A 127 8.38 -8.53 1.71
C PHE A 127 9.82 -8.07 1.90
N VAL A 128 10.34 -7.38 0.88
CA VAL A 128 11.58 -6.61 1.01
C VAL A 128 11.20 -5.14 1.06
N ILE A 129 11.55 -4.47 2.16
CA ILE A 129 11.24 -3.08 2.35
C ILE A 129 12.52 -2.28 2.41
N THR A 130 12.57 -1.22 1.61
CA THR A 130 13.64 -0.22 1.66
C THR A 130 13.04 1.07 2.21
N MET A 131 13.55 1.47 3.35
CA MET A 131 13.09 2.68 4.04
C MET A 131 14.08 3.82 3.86
#